data_68343e020d7422edc9dc8b2faa3edd32
#
_entry.id   68343e020d7422edc9dc8b2faa3edd32
#
_cell.length_a   1.000
_cell.length_b   1.000
_cell.length_c   1.000
_cell.angle_alpha   90.00
_cell.angle_beta   90.00
_cell.angle_gamma   90.00
#
_symmetry.space_group_name_H-M   'P 1'
#
loop_
_entity.id
_entity.type
_entity.pdbx_description
1 polymer ?
#
loop_
_entity_poly.entity_id
_entity_poly.type
_entity_poly.pdbx_seq_one_letter_code
_entity_poly.pdbx_strand_id
1 'polypeptide(L)'
;LDIAIAGYPVDHVRALAEGKVQVEGCNATFQQGKIGDLNTHVFSGPRELEVTEIGLSPFMLAYANEGFRDYSLIPVFPIRLFRHKSVFVHADRGIERPEDLKGRRIGTPGYSSTSLTWIRGFMQHEYGVKPEDVEWVVSAADSSAKDAGKVSKQESIVPKGISISVGPEGKDESEMLVDGDVDALFHAAEPTAFTEGHPNIRRLFPDYRVTERDYFKRTGIFPIMHAVAMRNDVIEAHPWLPEAVFNAYSQAKEMQYEAMRMQWIFGTLPWLGQELEETRALMGENFWPYGIDANRKTLEALFQYSYEQGLARKRLSIEELFHPSTRHLTESTGRGSL
;
A
#
# COMPACT_ATOMS: atom_id res chain seq x y z
N LEU A 1 -12.50 -22.85 16.09
CA LEU A 1 -12.85 -22.46 14.75
C LEU A 1 -11.61 -22.57 13.84
N ASP A 2 -11.72 -23.28 12.71
CA ASP A 2 -10.65 -23.27 11.69
C ASP A 2 -10.83 -22.05 10.80
N ILE A 3 -9.74 -21.30 10.54
CA ILE A 3 -9.74 -20.14 9.65
C ILE A 3 -8.47 -20.11 8.79
N ALA A 4 -8.60 -19.66 7.55
CA ALA A 4 -7.50 -19.36 6.66
C ALA A 4 -7.23 -17.85 6.65
N ILE A 5 -5.98 -17.48 6.93
CA ILE A 5 -5.47 -16.10 6.83
C ILE A 5 -4.50 -16.06 5.66
N ALA A 6 -4.62 -15.10 4.78
CA ALA A 6 -3.68 -14.93 3.68
C ALA A 6 -3.07 -13.53 3.64
N GLY A 7 -1.80 -13.42 3.25
CA GLY A 7 -1.08 -12.16 3.15
C GLY A 7 0.42 -12.33 2.99
N TYR A 8 1.16 -11.23 3.18
CA TYR A 8 2.62 -11.25 3.21
C TYR A 8 3.12 -11.48 4.64
N PRO A 9 4.08 -12.39 4.86
CA PRO A 9 4.69 -12.61 6.17
C PRO A 9 5.77 -11.53 6.43
N VAL A 10 5.38 -10.25 6.34
CA VAL A 10 6.27 -9.13 6.66
C VAL A 10 6.71 -9.21 8.12
N ASP A 11 7.77 -8.50 8.48
CA ASP A 11 8.43 -8.66 9.78
C ASP A 11 7.47 -8.56 10.98
N HIS A 12 6.58 -7.57 10.99
CA HIS A 12 5.60 -7.35 12.06
C HIS A 12 4.32 -8.24 11.96
N VAL A 13 4.22 -9.06 10.91
CA VAL A 13 3.18 -10.11 10.77
C VAL A 13 3.76 -11.50 10.97
N ARG A 14 5.09 -11.62 10.89
CA ARG A 14 5.79 -12.91 10.89
C ARG A 14 5.45 -13.80 12.06
N ALA A 15 5.33 -13.27 13.27
CA ALA A 15 5.00 -14.08 14.44
C ALA A 15 3.62 -14.76 14.33
N LEU A 16 2.64 -14.09 13.68
CA LEU A 16 1.35 -14.70 13.34
C LEU A 16 1.50 -15.74 12.22
N ALA A 17 2.23 -15.40 11.17
CA ALA A 17 2.44 -16.30 10.03
C ALA A 17 3.19 -17.59 10.42
N GLU A 18 4.10 -17.53 11.38
CA GLU A 18 4.84 -18.68 11.92
C GLU A 18 4.10 -19.41 13.04
N GLY A 19 2.90 -18.98 13.40
CA GLY A 19 2.10 -19.59 14.47
C GLY A 19 2.60 -19.33 15.90
N LYS A 20 3.55 -18.39 16.09
CA LYS A 20 4.01 -17.95 17.41
C LYS A 20 2.96 -17.11 18.14
N VAL A 21 2.15 -16.40 17.38
CA VAL A 21 0.94 -15.73 17.83
C VAL A 21 -0.26 -16.49 17.26
N GLN A 22 -1.26 -16.73 18.08
CA GLN A 22 -2.49 -17.42 17.69
C GLN A 22 -3.66 -16.43 17.70
N VAL A 23 -4.63 -16.65 16.82
CA VAL A 23 -5.93 -15.98 16.93
C VAL A 23 -6.74 -16.68 18.02
N GLU A 24 -7.13 -15.95 19.04
CA GLU A 24 -7.87 -16.52 20.17
C GLU A 24 -9.14 -17.25 19.70
N GLY A 25 -9.37 -18.46 20.19
CA GLY A 25 -10.52 -19.28 19.81
C GLY A 25 -10.44 -19.93 18.42
N CYS A 26 -9.31 -19.80 17.71
CA CYS A 26 -9.14 -20.34 16.36
C CYS A 26 -7.94 -21.28 16.23
N ASN A 27 -8.08 -22.24 15.31
CA ASN A 27 -6.98 -22.93 14.68
C ASN A 27 -6.71 -22.22 13.33
N ALA A 28 -5.85 -21.20 13.38
CA ALA A 28 -5.56 -20.37 12.22
C ALA A 28 -4.42 -20.95 11.38
N THR A 29 -4.59 -21.00 10.06
CA THR A 29 -3.53 -21.31 9.11
C THR A 29 -3.17 -20.08 8.32
N PHE A 30 -1.88 -19.75 8.20
CA PHE A 30 -1.41 -18.62 7.42
C PHE A 30 -0.89 -19.07 6.06
N GLN A 31 -1.39 -18.46 5.00
CA GLN A 31 -1.00 -18.73 3.62
C GLN A 31 -0.32 -17.48 3.04
N GLN A 32 0.91 -17.62 2.57
CA GLN A 32 1.57 -16.54 1.86
C GLN A 32 0.93 -16.36 0.50
N GLY A 33 0.53 -15.12 0.17
CA GLY A 33 -0.07 -14.76 -1.10
C GLY A 33 0.55 -13.52 -1.71
N LYS A 34 0.36 -13.35 -3.03
CA LYS A 34 0.71 -12.14 -3.78
C LYS A 34 -0.52 -11.25 -3.88
N ILE A 35 -0.37 -9.95 -3.67
CA ILE A 35 -1.52 -9.04 -3.54
C ILE A 35 -2.47 -9.04 -4.73
N GLY A 36 -1.97 -9.09 -5.96
CA GLY A 36 -2.80 -9.15 -7.16
C GLY A 36 -3.64 -10.42 -7.23
N ASP A 37 -3.07 -11.55 -6.79
CA ASP A 37 -3.77 -12.83 -6.76
C ASP A 37 -4.80 -12.85 -5.60
N LEU A 38 -4.46 -12.29 -4.44
CA LEU A 38 -5.39 -12.13 -3.31
C LEU A 38 -6.57 -11.21 -3.67
N ASN A 39 -6.30 -10.07 -4.32
CA ASN A 39 -7.34 -9.18 -4.83
C ASN A 39 -8.27 -9.93 -5.80
N THR A 40 -7.71 -10.67 -6.75
CA THR A 40 -8.48 -11.46 -7.72
C THR A 40 -9.32 -12.53 -7.05
N HIS A 41 -8.74 -13.24 -6.06
CA HIS A 41 -9.44 -14.27 -5.29
C HIS A 41 -10.69 -13.70 -4.58
N VAL A 42 -10.55 -12.53 -3.96
CA VAL A 42 -11.63 -11.87 -3.23
C VAL A 42 -12.69 -11.28 -4.16
N PHE A 43 -12.31 -10.54 -5.20
CA PHE A 43 -13.28 -9.81 -6.03
C PHE A 43 -13.94 -10.67 -7.10
N SER A 44 -13.23 -11.63 -7.67
CA SER A 44 -13.68 -12.42 -8.84
C SER A 44 -13.54 -13.93 -8.65
N GLY A 45 -12.86 -14.37 -7.61
CA GLY A 45 -12.57 -15.77 -7.34
C GLY A 45 -13.52 -16.44 -6.37
N PRO A 46 -13.14 -17.58 -5.80
CA PRO A 46 -14.01 -18.45 -5.00
C PRO A 46 -14.32 -17.88 -3.60
N ARG A 47 -13.58 -16.88 -3.12
CA ARG A 47 -13.82 -16.24 -1.80
C ARG A 47 -13.73 -17.21 -0.63
N GLU A 48 -12.76 -18.12 -0.66
CA GLU A 48 -12.58 -19.17 0.35
C GLU A 48 -11.83 -18.68 1.60
N LEU A 49 -11.10 -17.54 1.49
CA LEU A 49 -10.32 -16.99 2.60
C LEU A 49 -11.25 -16.26 3.58
N GLU A 50 -11.23 -16.67 4.85
CA GLU A 50 -11.95 -15.98 5.92
C GLU A 50 -11.35 -14.61 6.21
N VAL A 51 -10.01 -14.53 6.22
CA VAL A 51 -9.24 -13.34 6.51
C VAL A 51 -8.16 -13.18 5.45
N THR A 52 -8.04 -12.02 4.85
CA THR A 52 -7.02 -11.79 3.82
C THR A 52 -6.49 -10.37 3.81
N GLU A 53 -5.21 -10.23 3.52
CA GLU A 53 -4.65 -8.96 3.10
C GLU A 53 -5.22 -8.56 1.75
N ILE A 54 -5.53 -7.29 1.56
CA ILE A 54 -6.16 -6.73 0.37
C ILE A 54 -5.56 -5.37 0.02
N GLY A 55 -5.43 -5.07 -1.26
CA GLY A 55 -5.10 -3.74 -1.74
C GLY A 55 -6.20 -2.73 -1.41
N LEU A 56 -5.87 -1.63 -0.75
CA LEU A 56 -6.90 -0.72 -0.23
C LEU A 56 -7.64 -0.01 -1.36
N SER A 57 -6.96 0.50 -2.40
CA SER A 57 -7.63 1.11 -3.56
C SER A 57 -8.50 0.09 -4.33
N PRO A 58 -8.02 -1.09 -4.70
CA PRO A 58 -8.87 -2.11 -5.31
C PRO A 58 -10.13 -2.43 -4.51
N PHE A 59 -10.03 -2.54 -3.18
CA PHE A 59 -11.20 -2.75 -2.32
C PHE A 59 -12.18 -1.58 -2.38
N MET A 60 -11.67 -0.35 -2.29
CA MET A 60 -12.47 0.87 -2.41
C MET A 60 -13.23 0.91 -3.74
N LEU A 61 -12.57 0.54 -4.84
CA LEU A 61 -13.15 0.58 -6.18
C LEU A 61 -14.21 -0.52 -6.40
N ALA A 62 -13.95 -1.73 -5.91
CA ALA A 62 -14.93 -2.81 -5.91
C ALA A 62 -16.18 -2.40 -5.11
N TYR A 63 -15.99 -1.80 -3.93
CA TYR A 63 -17.08 -1.32 -3.09
C TYR A 63 -17.88 -0.18 -3.75
N ALA A 64 -17.19 0.87 -4.24
CA ALA A 64 -17.83 2.07 -4.77
C ALA A 64 -18.46 1.86 -6.15
N ASN A 65 -17.82 1.08 -7.02
CA ASN A 65 -18.15 1.00 -8.43
C ASN A 65 -18.90 -0.26 -8.81
N GLU A 66 -18.70 -1.37 -8.09
CA GLU A 66 -19.28 -2.67 -8.43
C GLU A 66 -20.28 -3.17 -7.39
N GLY A 67 -20.46 -2.45 -6.28
CA GLY A 67 -21.39 -2.85 -5.22
C GLY A 67 -20.89 -4.05 -4.39
N PHE A 68 -19.59 -4.32 -4.39
CA PHE A 68 -18.98 -5.41 -3.63
C PHE A 68 -19.25 -5.25 -2.12
N ARG A 69 -19.74 -6.31 -1.45
CA ARG A 69 -20.13 -6.30 -0.04
C ARG A 69 -19.84 -7.61 0.69
N ASP A 70 -19.12 -8.53 0.08
CA ASP A 70 -18.88 -9.87 0.68
C ASP A 70 -17.85 -9.84 1.80
N TYR A 71 -17.00 -8.82 1.81
CA TYR A 71 -15.98 -8.58 2.83
C TYR A 71 -16.11 -7.18 3.41
N SER A 72 -15.67 -7.01 4.65
CA SER A 72 -15.44 -5.73 5.30
C SER A 72 -13.99 -5.60 5.73
N LEU A 73 -13.49 -4.36 5.79
CA LEU A 73 -12.15 -4.09 6.33
C LEU A 73 -12.19 -4.15 7.86
N ILE A 74 -11.09 -4.63 8.42
CA ILE A 74 -10.72 -4.41 9.82
C ILE A 74 -9.49 -3.49 9.87
N PRO A 75 -9.32 -2.66 10.92
CA PRO A 75 -8.33 -1.59 10.90
C PRO A 75 -6.90 -2.08 11.21
N VAL A 76 -6.45 -3.07 10.46
CA VAL A 76 -5.10 -3.62 10.44
C VAL A 76 -4.47 -3.28 9.09
N PHE A 77 -3.27 -2.71 9.09
CA PHE A 77 -2.60 -2.17 7.92
C PHE A 77 -1.20 -2.80 7.74
N PRO A 78 -1.11 -4.00 7.13
CA PRO A 78 0.14 -4.74 7.03
C PRO A 78 1.20 -4.06 6.17
N ILE A 79 0.80 -3.36 5.11
CA ILE A 79 1.73 -2.65 4.22
C ILE A 79 1.44 -1.16 4.20
N ARG A 80 2.47 -0.40 4.58
CA ARG A 80 2.52 1.06 4.48
C ARG A 80 3.83 1.47 3.84
N LEU A 81 3.81 2.51 3.03
CA LEU A 81 5.02 2.94 2.35
C LEU A 81 4.89 4.38 1.85
N PHE A 82 5.87 5.23 2.17
CA PHE A 82 6.03 6.49 1.46
C PHE A 82 6.39 6.23 0.00
N ARG A 83 5.92 7.09 -0.90
CA ARG A 83 5.99 6.85 -2.35
C ARG A 83 6.79 7.87 -3.14
N HIS A 84 7.47 8.82 -2.51
CA HIS A 84 8.38 9.73 -3.22
C HIS A 84 9.53 8.96 -3.89
N LYS A 85 10.03 7.90 -3.24
CA LYS A 85 11.03 6.99 -3.82
C LYS A 85 10.55 6.19 -5.04
N SER A 86 9.25 6.21 -5.33
CA SER A 86 8.60 5.42 -6.38
C SER A 86 8.40 6.20 -7.69
N VAL A 87 9.05 7.34 -7.83
CA VAL A 87 9.03 8.17 -9.05
C VAL A 87 10.41 8.16 -9.67
N PHE A 88 10.49 7.62 -10.89
CA PHE A 88 11.73 7.49 -11.64
C PHE A 88 11.67 8.34 -12.91
N VAL A 89 12.81 8.85 -13.34
CA VAL A 89 12.92 9.71 -14.52
C VAL A 89 14.11 9.31 -15.37
N HIS A 90 13.99 9.53 -16.67
CA HIS A 90 15.13 9.43 -17.58
C HIS A 90 15.98 10.70 -17.46
N ALA A 91 17.27 10.55 -17.17
CA ALA A 91 18.17 11.67 -16.85
C ALA A 91 18.26 12.73 -17.94
N ASP A 92 18.18 12.31 -19.21
CA ASP A 92 18.34 13.20 -20.37
C ASP A 92 17.06 14.00 -20.73
N ARG A 93 15.98 13.85 -19.94
CA ARG A 93 14.70 14.53 -20.22
C ARG A 93 14.53 15.86 -19.51
N GLY A 94 15.52 16.32 -18.73
CA GLY A 94 15.47 17.61 -18.06
C GLY A 94 14.39 17.71 -16.99
N ILE A 95 14.02 16.59 -16.35
CA ILE A 95 13.04 16.55 -15.27
C ILE A 95 13.81 16.57 -13.95
N GLU A 96 13.87 17.73 -13.29
CA GLU A 96 14.62 17.94 -12.05
C GLU A 96 13.72 18.07 -10.82
N ARG A 97 12.46 18.45 -11.02
CA ARG A 97 11.46 18.64 -9.98
C ARG A 97 10.08 18.17 -10.45
N PRO A 98 9.13 17.93 -9.52
CA PRO A 98 7.82 17.38 -9.86
C PRO A 98 7.06 18.18 -10.92
N GLU A 99 7.16 19.50 -10.90
CA GLU A 99 6.44 20.39 -11.83
C GLU A 99 6.89 20.21 -13.29
N ASP A 100 8.11 19.71 -13.51
CA ASP A 100 8.66 19.44 -14.85
C ASP A 100 7.99 18.20 -15.51
N LEU A 101 7.19 17.45 -14.74
CA LEU A 101 6.40 16.33 -15.28
C LEU A 101 5.21 16.78 -16.14
N LYS A 102 4.77 18.06 -16.04
CA LYS A 102 3.65 18.56 -16.85
C LYS A 102 3.96 18.49 -18.34
N GLY A 103 3.02 17.91 -19.10
CA GLY A 103 3.18 17.67 -20.54
C GLY A 103 4.08 16.48 -20.87
N ARG A 104 4.53 15.69 -19.88
CA ARG A 104 5.39 14.52 -20.10
C ARG A 104 4.61 13.23 -20.22
N ARG A 105 5.24 12.23 -20.82
CA ARG A 105 4.72 10.86 -20.87
C ARG A 105 5.20 10.09 -19.65
N ILE A 106 4.25 9.57 -18.88
CA ILE A 106 4.53 8.83 -17.66
C ILE A 106 4.11 7.38 -17.84
N GLY A 107 5.07 6.48 -17.73
CA GLY A 107 4.87 5.04 -17.75
C GLY A 107 4.33 4.51 -16.43
N THR A 108 3.52 3.47 -16.50
CA THR A 108 2.97 2.78 -15.34
C THR A 108 2.49 1.36 -15.71
N PRO A 109 2.62 0.35 -14.83
CA PRO A 109 2.13 -1.00 -15.11
C PRO A 109 0.60 -1.15 -15.00
N GLY A 110 -0.07 -0.18 -14.45
CA GLY A 110 -1.52 -0.11 -14.28
C GLY A 110 -1.92 1.33 -13.97
N TYR A 111 -3.15 1.57 -13.52
CA TYR A 111 -3.55 2.95 -13.20
C TYR A 111 -4.09 3.11 -11.78
N SER A 112 -4.91 2.19 -11.30
CA SER A 112 -5.72 2.37 -10.09
C SER A 112 -5.26 1.54 -8.88
N SER A 113 -4.01 1.08 -8.87
CA SER A 113 -3.42 0.49 -7.67
C SER A 113 -3.31 1.52 -6.54
N THR A 114 -3.22 1.05 -5.30
CA THR A 114 -3.12 1.94 -4.14
C THR A 114 -1.89 2.83 -4.20
N SER A 115 -0.75 2.28 -4.61
CA SER A 115 0.50 3.02 -4.75
C SER A 115 0.39 4.18 -5.75
N LEU A 116 -0.19 3.91 -6.92
CA LEU A 116 -0.35 4.90 -7.99
C LEU A 116 -1.36 5.98 -7.59
N THR A 117 -2.43 5.60 -6.88
CA THR A 117 -3.40 6.56 -6.33
C THR A 117 -2.73 7.52 -5.34
N TRP A 118 -1.86 7.02 -4.45
CA TRP A 118 -1.07 7.83 -3.54
C TRP A 118 -0.08 8.76 -4.27
N ILE A 119 0.66 8.23 -5.27
CA ILE A 119 1.64 9.04 -6.01
C ILE A 119 0.95 10.21 -6.72
N ARG A 120 -0.14 9.95 -7.45
CA ARG A 120 -0.92 11.02 -8.09
C ARG A 120 -1.51 12.00 -7.09
N GLY A 121 -1.97 11.49 -5.93
CA GLY A 121 -2.52 12.32 -4.86
C GLY A 121 -1.51 13.32 -4.32
N PHE A 122 -0.33 12.89 -3.90
CA PHE A 122 0.66 13.84 -3.40
C PHE A 122 1.26 14.70 -4.51
N MET A 123 1.39 14.20 -5.76
CA MET A 123 1.81 15.03 -6.89
C MET A 123 0.85 16.20 -7.11
N GLN A 124 -0.45 15.97 -7.02
CA GLN A 124 -1.44 17.03 -7.14
C GLN A 124 -1.44 17.99 -5.95
N HIS A 125 -1.47 17.45 -4.72
CA HIS A 125 -1.68 18.25 -3.51
C HIS A 125 -0.41 18.97 -3.03
N GLU A 126 0.77 18.42 -3.26
CA GLU A 126 2.04 18.99 -2.81
C GLU A 126 2.73 19.81 -3.91
N TYR A 127 2.59 19.40 -5.19
CA TYR A 127 3.35 19.96 -6.31
C TYR A 127 2.48 20.52 -7.44
N GLY A 128 1.16 20.44 -7.33
CA GLY A 128 0.25 20.95 -8.34
C GLY A 128 0.32 20.27 -9.71
N VAL A 129 0.78 19.01 -9.74
CA VAL A 129 0.82 18.17 -10.96
C VAL A 129 -0.39 17.24 -10.93
N LYS A 130 -1.40 17.57 -11.72
CA LYS A 130 -2.65 16.80 -11.79
C LYS A 130 -2.53 15.62 -12.76
N PRO A 131 -3.37 14.58 -12.60
CA PRO A 131 -3.38 13.46 -13.55
C PRO A 131 -3.61 13.85 -15.01
N GLU A 132 -4.40 14.88 -15.27
CA GLU A 132 -4.67 15.42 -16.61
C GLU A 132 -3.56 16.30 -17.20
N ASP A 133 -2.57 16.70 -16.40
CA ASP A 133 -1.43 17.49 -16.86
C ASP A 133 -0.37 16.66 -17.61
N VAL A 134 -0.52 15.34 -17.63
CA VAL A 134 0.47 14.37 -18.17
C VAL A 134 -0.21 13.36 -19.12
N GLU A 135 0.59 12.72 -19.95
CA GLU A 135 0.15 11.61 -20.78
C GLU A 135 0.55 10.29 -20.12
N TRP A 136 -0.42 9.42 -19.87
CA TRP A 136 -0.19 8.12 -19.26
C TRP A 136 0.06 7.05 -20.32
N VAL A 137 1.06 6.19 -20.08
CA VAL A 137 1.36 5.06 -20.94
C VAL A 137 1.40 3.79 -20.07
N VAL A 138 0.45 2.89 -20.30
CA VAL A 138 0.40 1.61 -19.57
C VAL A 138 1.28 0.60 -20.29
N SER A 139 2.23 -0.02 -19.58
CA SER A 139 3.10 -1.05 -20.12
C SER A 139 2.35 -2.34 -20.45
N ALA A 140 2.85 -3.08 -21.42
CA ALA A 140 2.31 -4.40 -21.80
C ALA A 140 2.60 -5.48 -20.74
N ALA A 141 3.66 -5.29 -19.95
CA ALA A 141 4.07 -6.18 -18.88
C ALA A 141 4.41 -5.37 -17.61
N ASP A 142 4.41 -6.03 -16.46
CA ASP A 142 4.79 -5.46 -15.16
C ASP A 142 6.05 -6.20 -14.66
N SER A 143 7.16 -5.49 -14.54
CA SER A 143 8.45 -6.05 -14.08
C SER A 143 8.37 -6.57 -12.64
N SER A 144 7.41 -6.10 -11.85
CA SER A 144 7.19 -6.54 -10.46
C SER A 144 6.21 -7.70 -10.30
N ALA A 145 5.60 -8.21 -11.38
CA ALA A 145 4.55 -9.24 -11.33
C ALA A 145 4.97 -10.54 -10.62
N LYS A 146 6.28 -10.85 -10.64
CA LYS A 146 6.83 -12.02 -9.90
C LYS A 146 6.58 -11.94 -8.39
N ASP A 147 6.54 -10.72 -7.82
CA ASP A 147 6.39 -10.46 -6.39
C ASP A 147 4.96 -10.01 -6.02
N ALA A 148 4.33 -9.21 -6.88
CA ALA A 148 3.00 -8.64 -6.66
C ALA A 148 1.83 -9.48 -7.20
N GLY A 149 2.08 -10.43 -8.10
CA GLY A 149 1.04 -11.17 -8.82
C GLY A 149 0.48 -10.38 -10.00
N LYS A 150 -0.60 -10.88 -10.60
CA LYS A 150 -1.26 -10.21 -11.72
C LYS A 150 -2.10 -9.03 -11.25
N VAL A 151 -2.03 -7.94 -11.98
CA VAL A 151 -2.90 -6.76 -11.76
C VAL A 151 -4.36 -7.18 -11.83
N SER A 152 -5.14 -6.88 -10.80
CA SER A 152 -6.56 -7.18 -10.75
C SER A 152 -7.37 -6.25 -11.68
N LYS A 153 -8.60 -6.65 -11.99
CA LYS A 153 -9.53 -5.81 -12.78
C LYS A 153 -9.70 -4.42 -12.16
N GLN A 154 -9.79 -4.34 -10.85
CA GLN A 154 -9.96 -3.07 -10.13
C GLN A 154 -8.74 -2.16 -10.25
N GLU A 155 -7.53 -2.72 -10.35
CA GLU A 155 -6.29 -1.96 -10.55
C GLU A 155 -6.09 -1.47 -11.99
N SER A 156 -6.93 -1.93 -12.92
CA SER A 156 -6.92 -1.53 -14.34
C SER A 156 -7.97 -0.48 -14.68
N ILE A 157 -8.69 0.05 -13.68
CA ILE A 157 -9.71 1.09 -13.92
C ILE A 157 -9.04 2.40 -14.32
N VAL A 158 -9.51 2.96 -15.43
CA VAL A 158 -9.08 4.26 -15.96
C VAL A 158 -10.26 5.23 -15.93
N PRO A 159 -10.11 6.41 -15.32
CA PRO A 159 -11.17 7.42 -15.29
C PRO A 159 -11.39 8.04 -16.66
N LYS A 160 -12.61 8.54 -16.88
CA LYS A 160 -12.93 9.31 -18.08
C LYS A 160 -12.15 10.63 -18.11
N GLY A 161 -11.68 11.03 -19.29
CA GLY A 161 -11.00 12.31 -19.50
C GLY A 161 -9.50 12.30 -19.24
N ILE A 162 -8.95 11.16 -18.83
CA ILE A 162 -7.50 10.98 -18.71
C ILE A 162 -6.93 10.50 -20.05
N SER A 163 -5.87 11.16 -20.52
CA SER A 163 -5.11 10.72 -21.70
C SER A 163 -4.27 9.51 -21.30
N ILE A 164 -4.67 8.34 -21.79
CA ILE A 164 -3.98 7.08 -21.53
C ILE A 164 -3.84 6.28 -22.81
N SER A 165 -2.67 5.72 -23.04
CA SER A 165 -2.35 4.85 -24.16
C SER A 165 -1.70 3.56 -23.67
N VAL A 166 -1.68 2.55 -24.54
CA VAL A 166 -0.94 1.31 -24.31
C VAL A 166 0.46 1.48 -24.87
N GLY A 167 1.46 1.08 -24.10
CA GLY A 167 2.86 1.11 -24.51
C GLY A 167 3.19 0.10 -25.62
N PRO A 168 4.43 0.10 -26.10
CA PRO A 168 4.89 -0.83 -27.11
C PRO A 168 4.67 -2.31 -26.68
N GLU A 169 4.27 -3.13 -27.65
CA GLU A 169 4.06 -4.55 -27.42
C GLU A 169 5.35 -5.23 -26.90
N GLY A 170 5.19 -6.06 -25.88
CA GLY A 170 6.27 -6.86 -25.30
C GLY A 170 7.18 -6.13 -24.34
N LYS A 171 7.07 -4.79 -24.19
CA LYS A 171 7.88 -4.02 -23.24
C LYS A 171 7.21 -3.92 -21.87
N ASP A 172 8.01 -4.03 -20.83
CA ASP A 172 7.64 -3.60 -19.49
C ASP A 172 7.91 -2.09 -19.30
N GLU A 173 7.50 -1.56 -18.16
CA GLU A 173 7.65 -0.14 -17.84
C GLU A 173 9.12 0.30 -17.71
N SER A 174 9.99 -0.61 -17.28
CA SER A 174 11.43 -0.34 -17.16
C SER A 174 12.09 -0.18 -18.52
N GLU A 175 11.77 -1.07 -19.47
CA GLU A 175 12.23 -1.02 -20.85
C GLU A 175 11.72 0.25 -21.56
N MET A 176 10.44 0.61 -21.35
CA MET A 176 9.88 1.85 -21.91
C MET A 176 10.62 3.09 -21.43
N LEU A 177 11.04 3.12 -20.16
CA LEU A 177 11.79 4.27 -19.62
C LEU A 177 13.20 4.32 -20.19
N VAL A 178 13.91 3.20 -20.34
CA VAL A 178 15.26 3.10 -20.92
C VAL A 178 15.25 3.55 -22.37
N ASP A 179 14.30 3.08 -23.16
CA ASP A 179 14.21 3.35 -24.60
C ASP A 179 13.64 4.74 -24.91
N GLY A 180 13.16 5.47 -23.87
CA GLY A 180 12.60 6.81 -24.05
C GLY A 180 11.18 6.83 -24.63
N ASP A 181 10.46 5.71 -24.58
CA ASP A 181 9.04 5.66 -24.92
C ASP A 181 8.22 6.49 -23.92
N VAL A 182 8.74 6.62 -22.69
CA VAL A 182 8.22 7.50 -21.64
C VAL A 182 9.34 8.34 -21.03
N ASP A 183 9.00 9.46 -20.41
CA ASP A 183 9.95 10.41 -19.83
C ASP A 183 10.17 10.15 -18.34
N ALA A 184 9.16 9.57 -17.69
CA ALA A 184 9.16 9.22 -16.28
C ALA A 184 8.33 7.94 -16.04
N LEU A 185 8.46 7.40 -14.84
CA LEU A 185 7.76 6.19 -14.42
C LEU A 185 7.22 6.36 -13.00
N PHE A 186 5.94 6.07 -12.80
CA PHE A 186 5.35 5.87 -11.49
C PHE A 186 5.17 4.36 -11.26
N HIS A 187 5.87 3.82 -10.27
CA HIS A 187 5.89 2.39 -10.07
C HIS A 187 5.91 2.01 -8.57
N ALA A 188 5.20 0.97 -8.21
CA ALA A 188 5.14 0.50 -6.83
C ALA A 188 6.47 -0.10 -6.34
N ALA A 189 7.22 -0.73 -7.23
CA ALA A 189 8.53 -1.32 -6.99
C ALA A 189 9.66 -0.50 -7.66
N GLU A 190 10.89 -0.92 -7.49
CA GLU A 190 12.01 -0.37 -8.23
C GLU A 190 12.08 -1.04 -9.61
N PRO A 191 12.13 -0.27 -10.72
CA PRO A 191 12.22 -0.86 -12.05
C PRO A 191 13.57 -1.55 -12.24
N THR A 192 13.60 -2.60 -13.06
CA THR A 192 14.80 -3.43 -13.29
C THR A 192 15.99 -2.60 -13.71
N ALA A 193 15.83 -1.66 -14.64
CA ALA A 193 16.92 -0.79 -15.09
C ALA A 193 17.53 0.04 -13.96
N PHE A 194 16.72 0.48 -12.98
CA PHE A 194 17.24 1.21 -11.82
C PHE A 194 18.04 0.27 -10.89
N THR A 195 17.54 -0.91 -10.60
CA THR A 195 18.23 -1.88 -9.72
C THR A 195 19.52 -2.42 -10.34
N GLU A 196 19.60 -2.48 -11.66
CA GLU A 196 20.80 -2.84 -12.43
C GLU A 196 21.78 -1.67 -12.63
N GLY A 197 21.43 -0.48 -12.13
CA GLY A 197 22.33 0.67 -12.17
C GLY A 197 22.45 1.32 -13.56
N HIS A 198 21.38 1.32 -14.36
CA HIS A 198 21.38 1.98 -15.67
C HIS A 198 21.68 3.47 -15.51
N PRO A 199 22.69 4.04 -16.23
CA PRO A 199 23.21 5.39 -15.97
C PRO A 199 22.18 6.51 -16.21
N ASN A 200 21.21 6.29 -17.07
CA ASN A 200 20.21 7.28 -17.43
C ASN A 200 18.92 7.18 -16.61
N ILE A 201 18.83 6.25 -15.65
CA ILE A 201 17.61 6.09 -14.83
C ILE A 201 17.92 6.50 -13.40
N ARG A 202 17.17 7.47 -12.90
CA ARG A 202 17.32 7.98 -11.54
C ARG A 202 15.97 8.25 -10.88
N ARG A 203 15.98 8.38 -9.56
CA ARG A 203 14.81 8.89 -8.83
C ARG A 203 14.61 10.38 -9.07
N LEU A 204 13.37 10.81 -9.17
CA LEU A 204 13.01 12.24 -9.17
C LEU A 204 13.35 12.89 -7.82
N PHE A 205 13.16 12.15 -6.74
CA PHE A 205 13.54 12.57 -5.39
C PHE A 205 14.81 11.82 -4.94
N PRO A 206 16.01 12.34 -5.23
CA PRO A 206 17.26 11.63 -4.94
C PRO A 206 17.46 11.41 -3.44
N ASP A 207 17.12 12.39 -2.61
CA ASP A 207 17.08 12.26 -1.16
C ASP A 207 15.63 12.08 -0.67
N TYR A 208 15.02 10.96 -1.07
CA TYR A 208 13.64 10.66 -0.71
C TYR A 208 13.45 10.50 0.81
N ARG A 209 14.50 10.09 1.55
CA ARG A 209 14.45 9.99 3.01
C ARG A 209 14.13 11.34 3.66
N VAL A 210 14.80 12.39 3.23
CA VAL A 210 14.54 13.75 3.72
C VAL A 210 13.16 14.21 3.26
N THR A 211 12.83 14.03 1.99
CA THR A 211 11.54 14.43 1.41
C THR A 211 10.36 13.75 2.11
N GLU A 212 10.43 12.44 2.35
CA GLU A 212 9.36 11.67 2.99
C GLU A 212 9.20 12.03 4.47
N ARG A 213 10.30 12.29 5.19
CA ARG A 213 10.26 12.77 6.58
C ARG A 213 9.63 14.16 6.68
N ASP A 214 9.98 15.08 5.77
CA ASP A 214 9.37 16.39 5.70
C ASP A 214 7.87 16.32 5.35
N TYR A 215 7.51 15.49 4.39
CA TYR A 215 6.11 15.22 4.05
C TYR A 215 5.32 14.75 5.27
N PHE A 216 5.83 13.74 6.00
CA PHE A 216 5.17 13.27 7.22
C PHE A 216 5.08 14.36 8.28
N LYS A 217 6.14 15.12 8.50
CA LYS A 217 6.18 16.22 9.48
C LYS A 217 5.11 17.28 9.21
N ARG A 218 4.89 17.61 7.93
CA ARG A 218 3.88 18.60 7.52
C ARG A 218 2.47 18.04 7.49
N THR A 219 2.31 16.81 7.05
CA THR A 219 0.98 16.24 6.77
C THR A 219 0.49 15.29 7.85
N GLY A 220 1.37 14.62 8.59
CA GLY A 220 1.04 13.51 9.48
C GLY A 220 0.53 12.27 8.74
N ILE A 221 0.72 12.20 7.41
CA ILE A 221 0.25 11.10 6.57
C ILE A 221 1.38 10.09 6.38
N PHE A 222 1.15 8.85 6.80
CA PHE A 222 1.96 7.70 6.43
C PHE A 222 1.10 6.79 5.54
N PRO A 223 1.34 6.75 4.22
CA PRO A 223 0.45 6.11 3.27
C PRO A 223 0.21 4.62 3.54
N ILE A 224 -1.05 4.23 3.56
CA ILE A 224 -1.49 2.84 3.72
C ILE A 224 -1.69 2.23 2.33
N MET A 225 -1.02 1.08 2.08
CA MET A 225 -1.16 0.35 0.82
C MET A 225 -2.20 -0.75 0.93
N HIS A 226 -2.11 -1.55 1.99
CA HIS A 226 -2.95 -2.71 2.21
C HIS A 226 -3.67 -2.62 3.55
N ALA A 227 -4.83 -3.25 3.61
CA ALA A 227 -5.58 -3.49 4.83
C ALA A 227 -5.89 -4.99 4.95
N VAL A 228 -6.39 -5.41 6.10
CA VAL A 228 -6.94 -6.75 6.28
C VAL A 228 -8.45 -6.70 6.06
N ALA A 229 -8.96 -7.62 5.25
CA ALA A 229 -10.38 -7.83 4.99
C ALA A 229 -10.84 -9.15 5.59
N MET A 230 -12.06 -9.19 6.07
CA MET A 230 -12.70 -10.40 6.61
C MET A 230 -14.05 -10.61 5.94
N ARG A 231 -14.37 -11.85 5.62
CA ARG A 231 -15.61 -12.23 4.96
C ARG A 231 -16.82 -12.00 5.89
N ASN A 232 -17.83 -11.32 5.40
CA ASN A 232 -18.97 -10.85 6.23
C ASN A 232 -19.80 -11.97 6.82
N ASP A 233 -20.01 -13.07 6.10
CA ASP A 233 -20.74 -14.24 6.63
C ASP A 233 -20.00 -14.88 7.82
N VAL A 234 -18.67 -14.84 7.82
CA VAL A 234 -17.86 -15.32 8.95
C VAL A 234 -17.96 -14.40 10.16
N ILE A 235 -17.99 -13.08 9.91
CA ILE A 235 -18.19 -12.09 10.99
C ILE A 235 -19.60 -12.26 11.61
N GLU A 236 -20.61 -12.44 10.77
CA GLU A 236 -21.99 -12.65 11.24
C GLU A 236 -22.12 -13.93 12.09
N ALA A 237 -21.46 -15.01 11.67
CA ALA A 237 -21.45 -16.27 12.42
C ALA A 237 -20.61 -16.21 13.70
N HIS A 238 -19.59 -15.37 13.71
CA HIS A 238 -18.59 -15.27 14.80
C HIS A 238 -18.26 -13.80 15.12
N PRO A 239 -19.17 -13.04 15.76
CA PRO A 239 -19.00 -11.59 15.99
C PRO A 239 -17.76 -11.18 16.81
N TRP A 240 -17.18 -12.12 17.56
CA TRP A 240 -15.95 -11.93 18.35
C TRP A 240 -14.66 -12.00 17.50
N LEU A 241 -14.74 -12.64 16.34
CA LEU A 241 -13.56 -12.96 15.53
C LEU A 241 -12.79 -11.73 15.00
N PRO A 242 -13.44 -10.64 14.55
CA PRO A 242 -12.73 -9.45 14.09
C PRO A 242 -11.79 -8.86 15.16
N GLU A 243 -12.22 -8.82 16.42
CA GLU A 243 -11.38 -8.34 17.52
C GLU A 243 -10.25 -9.31 17.82
N ALA A 244 -10.51 -10.63 17.82
CA ALA A 244 -9.46 -11.64 18.03
C ALA A 244 -8.37 -11.56 16.92
N VAL A 245 -8.76 -11.35 15.67
CA VAL A 245 -7.81 -11.16 14.56
C VAL A 245 -7.03 -9.86 14.72
N PHE A 246 -7.70 -8.75 15.05
CA PHE A 246 -7.03 -7.47 15.32
C PHE A 246 -5.97 -7.60 16.43
N ASN A 247 -6.33 -8.26 17.52
CA ASN A 247 -5.42 -8.49 18.65
C ASN A 247 -4.23 -9.37 18.26
N ALA A 248 -4.43 -10.41 17.46
CA ALA A 248 -3.36 -11.27 16.99
C ALA A 248 -2.34 -10.51 16.10
N TYR A 249 -2.80 -9.70 15.17
CA TYR A 249 -1.92 -8.82 14.38
C TYR A 249 -1.20 -7.79 15.25
N SER A 250 -1.88 -7.20 16.22
CA SER A 250 -1.29 -6.23 17.15
C SER A 250 -0.21 -6.87 18.02
N GLN A 251 -0.45 -8.08 18.52
CA GLN A 251 0.53 -8.85 19.30
C GLN A 251 1.76 -9.23 18.46
N ALA A 252 1.56 -9.66 17.21
CA ALA A 252 2.67 -9.98 16.31
C ALA A 252 3.55 -8.75 16.03
N LYS A 253 2.93 -7.59 15.85
CA LYS A 253 3.64 -6.32 15.67
C LYS A 253 4.41 -5.91 16.93
N GLU A 254 3.83 -6.05 18.10
CA GLU A 254 4.53 -5.73 19.37
C GLU A 254 5.78 -6.61 19.55
N MET A 255 5.69 -7.89 19.24
CA MET A 255 6.86 -8.79 19.24
C MET A 255 7.96 -8.30 18.29
N GLN A 256 7.60 -7.76 17.14
CA GLN A 256 8.58 -7.18 16.21
C GLN A 256 9.19 -5.88 16.78
N TYR A 257 8.39 -5.03 17.41
CA TYR A 257 8.92 -3.82 18.06
C TYR A 257 9.93 -4.15 19.17
N GLU A 258 9.64 -5.19 19.95
CA GLU A 258 10.60 -5.68 20.96
C GLU A 258 11.88 -6.23 20.32
N ALA A 259 11.74 -7.02 19.24
CA ALA A 259 12.89 -7.52 18.50
C ALA A 259 13.74 -6.39 17.93
N MET A 260 13.13 -5.34 17.39
CA MET A 260 13.84 -4.17 16.84
C MET A 260 14.68 -3.43 17.90
N ARG A 261 14.27 -3.43 19.16
CA ARG A 261 15.05 -2.84 20.26
C ARG A 261 16.43 -3.52 20.42
N MET A 262 16.54 -4.79 20.03
CA MET A 262 17.80 -5.55 20.09
C MET A 262 18.57 -5.55 18.77
N GLN A 263 17.93 -5.18 17.67
CA GLN A 263 18.54 -5.23 16.33
C GLN A 263 19.69 -4.23 16.14
N TRP A 264 19.80 -3.18 16.96
CA TRP A 264 20.93 -2.28 16.93
C TRP A 264 22.27 -2.99 17.27
N ILE A 265 22.20 -4.12 17.99
CA ILE A 265 23.37 -4.98 18.27
C ILE A 265 23.48 -6.11 17.25
N PHE A 266 22.36 -6.78 16.93
CA PHE A 266 22.34 -8.04 16.20
C PHE A 266 21.93 -7.91 14.74
N GLY A 267 21.46 -6.72 14.32
CA GLY A 267 21.13 -6.46 12.91
C GLY A 267 22.39 -6.24 12.06
N THR A 268 22.27 -6.60 10.78
CA THR A 268 23.37 -6.42 9.82
C THR A 268 23.48 -5.01 9.25
N LEU A 269 22.44 -4.17 9.42
CA LEU A 269 22.45 -2.79 8.96
C LEU A 269 23.15 -1.88 9.98
N PRO A 270 24.29 -1.25 9.63
CA PRO A 270 25.14 -0.55 10.61
C PRO A 270 24.46 0.60 11.36
N TRP A 271 23.55 1.32 10.69
CA TRP A 271 22.89 2.49 11.27
C TRP A 271 21.42 2.25 11.66
N LEU A 272 20.99 0.99 11.79
CA LEU A 272 19.62 0.65 12.13
C LEU A 272 19.17 1.29 13.45
N GLY A 273 20.04 1.36 14.45
CA GLY A 273 19.74 2.00 15.74
C GLY A 273 19.37 3.48 15.57
N GLN A 274 20.18 4.23 14.83
CA GLN A 274 19.90 5.64 14.55
C GLN A 274 18.60 5.83 13.76
N GLU A 275 18.35 5.00 12.75
CA GLU A 275 17.08 5.06 11.98
C GLU A 275 15.87 4.80 12.87
N LEU A 276 15.96 3.87 13.82
CA LEU A 276 14.89 3.58 14.76
C LEU A 276 14.66 4.75 15.72
N GLU A 277 15.71 5.34 16.28
CA GLU A 277 15.63 6.51 17.17
C GLU A 277 15.01 7.72 16.45
N GLU A 278 15.46 8.02 15.24
CA GLU A 278 14.93 9.14 14.44
C GLU A 278 13.48 8.89 13.99
N THR A 279 13.11 7.66 13.68
CA THR A 279 11.74 7.29 13.35
C THR A 279 10.81 7.50 14.54
N ARG A 280 11.21 7.05 15.74
CA ARG A 280 10.46 7.27 16.98
C ARG A 280 10.34 8.74 17.34
N ALA A 281 11.41 9.50 17.19
CA ALA A 281 11.39 10.93 17.45
C ALA A 281 10.42 11.68 16.54
N LEU A 282 10.27 11.24 15.29
CA LEU A 282 9.39 11.87 14.31
C LEU A 282 7.94 11.38 14.40
N MET A 283 7.74 10.07 14.53
CA MET A 283 6.44 9.41 14.35
C MET A 283 5.85 8.86 15.65
N GLY A 284 6.59 8.90 16.76
CA GLY A 284 6.21 8.31 18.04
C GLY A 284 6.63 6.85 18.20
N GLU A 285 6.44 6.30 19.39
CA GLU A 285 6.82 4.92 19.72
C GLU A 285 6.05 3.89 18.87
N ASN A 286 4.76 4.11 18.64
CA ASN A 286 3.95 3.33 17.72
C ASN A 286 3.94 3.99 16.33
N PHE A 287 5.03 3.87 15.59
CA PHE A 287 5.18 4.46 14.25
C PHE A 287 4.46 3.68 13.14
N TRP A 288 3.87 2.52 13.45
CA TRP A 288 3.05 1.71 12.55
C TRP A 288 1.69 1.40 13.19
N PRO A 289 0.88 2.40 13.50
CA PRO A 289 -0.35 2.21 14.26
C PRO A 289 -1.42 1.46 13.47
N TYR A 290 -2.11 0.53 14.16
CA TYR A 290 -3.39 -0.02 13.74
C TYR A 290 -4.54 0.79 14.38
N GLY A 291 -5.78 0.50 14.01
CA GLY A 291 -6.95 1.20 14.48
C GLY A 291 -7.33 2.40 13.60
N ILE A 292 -8.59 2.81 13.71
CA ILE A 292 -9.16 3.89 12.89
C ILE A 292 -8.63 5.27 13.32
N ASP A 293 -8.68 5.58 14.60
CA ASP A 293 -8.44 6.96 15.07
C ASP A 293 -7.02 7.43 14.76
N ALA A 294 -6.03 6.56 14.96
CA ALA A 294 -4.63 6.86 14.62
C ALA A 294 -4.38 7.00 13.10
N ASN A 295 -5.28 6.49 12.28
CA ASN A 295 -5.14 6.44 10.82
C ASN A 295 -6.19 7.24 10.06
N ARG A 296 -7.13 7.88 10.75
CA ARG A 296 -8.27 8.60 10.14
C ARG A 296 -7.83 9.56 9.05
N LYS A 297 -6.87 10.42 9.34
CA LYS A 297 -6.35 11.41 8.39
C LYS A 297 -5.77 10.77 7.14
N THR A 298 -5.03 9.68 7.29
CA THR A 298 -4.43 8.93 6.17
C THR A 298 -5.51 8.26 5.32
N LEU A 299 -6.50 7.62 5.95
CA LEU A 299 -7.61 6.98 5.24
C LEU A 299 -8.45 8.00 4.48
N GLU A 300 -8.83 9.09 5.12
CA GLU A 300 -9.63 10.17 4.50
C GLU A 300 -8.90 10.83 3.33
N ALA A 301 -7.56 10.98 3.42
CA ALA A 301 -6.76 11.49 2.31
C ALA A 301 -6.81 10.54 1.09
N LEU A 302 -6.68 9.23 1.31
CA LEU A 302 -6.79 8.27 0.21
C LEU A 302 -8.19 8.24 -0.41
N PHE A 303 -9.24 8.34 0.41
CA PHE A 303 -10.62 8.40 -0.08
C PHE A 303 -10.85 9.66 -0.92
N GLN A 304 -10.31 10.78 -0.49
CA GLN A 304 -10.34 12.03 -1.24
C GLN A 304 -9.58 11.89 -2.56
N TYR A 305 -8.35 11.38 -2.55
CA TYR A 305 -7.54 11.20 -3.75
C TYR A 305 -8.20 10.28 -4.77
N SER A 306 -8.79 9.17 -4.32
CA SER A 306 -9.51 8.24 -5.18
C SER A 306 -10.72 8.91 -5.87
N TYR A 307 -11.45 9.74 -5.12
CA TYR A 307 -12.60 10.47 -5.66
C TYR A 307 -12.19 11.59 -6.62
N GLU A 308 -11.21 12.43 -6.24
CA GLU A 308 -10.71 13.54 -7.07
C GLU A 308 -10.10 13.05 -8.38
N GLN A 309 -9.43 11.90 -8.36
CA GLN A 309 -8.88 11.25 -9.55
C GLN A 309 -9.94 10.57 -10.42
N GLY A 310 -11.21 10.62 -10.04
CA GLY A 310 -12.31 9.99 -10.78
C GLY A 310 -12.31 8.46 -10.75
N LEU A 311 -11.56 7.83 -9.82
CA LEU A 311 -11.49 6.39 -9.67
C LEU A 311 -12.73 5.82 -8.98
N ALA A 312 -13.02 6.28 -7.78
CA ALA A 312 -14.25 5.95 -7.06
C ALA A 312 -15.40 6.87 -7.52
N ARG A 313 -16.55 6.30 -7.83
CA ARG A 313 -17.76 7.07 -8.28
C ARG A 313 -18.32 7.98 -7.20
N LYS A 314 -17.97 7.75 -5.95
CA LYS A 314 -18.36 8.57 -4.80
C LYS A 314 -17.19 8.68 -3.82
N ARG A 315 -17.18 9.75 -3.03
CA ARG A 315 -16.27 9.83 -1.88
C ARG A 315 -16.72 8.83 -0.82
N LEU A 316 -15.83 7.91 -0.50
CA LEU A 316 -16.08 6.88 0.51
C LEU A 316 -15.85 7.42 1.92
N SER A 317 -16.40 6.73 2.91
CA SER A 317 -16.19 6.98 4.32
C SER A 317 -15.64 5.75 5.05
N ILE A 318 -15.11 5.97 6.23
CA ILE A 318 -14.64 4.91 7.12
C ILE A 318 -15.80 3.96 7.47
N GLU A 319 -16.97 4.53 7.74
CA GLU A 319 -18.18 3.81 8.13
C GLU A 319 -18.69 2.86 7.05
N GLU A 320 -18.37 3.13 5.79
CA GLU A 320 -18.76 2.27 4.69
C GLU A 320 -17.84 1.06 4.52
N LEU A 321 -16.55 1.23 4.75
CA LEU A 321 -15.54 0.21 4.43
C LEU A 321 -15.19 -0.69 5.60
N PHE A 322 -15.17 -0.13 6.82
CA PHE A 322 -14.76 -0.86 8.02
C PHE A 322 -15.96 -1.41 8.77
N HIS A 323 -15.87 -2.69 9.16
CA HIS A 323 -16.95 -3.35 9.90
C HIS A 323 -17.27 -2.61 11.20
N PRO A 324 -18.53 -2.38 11.55
CA PRO A 324 -18.93 -1.60 12.72
C PRO A 324 -18.29 -2.08 14.03
N SER A 325 -18.17 -3.39 14.23
CA SER A 325 -17.59 -4.00 15.45
C SER A 325 -16.09 -3.72 15.63
N THR A 326 -15.41 -3.18 14.60
CA THR A 326 -13.96 -2.95 14.65
C THR A 326 -13.56 -1.48 14.72
N ARG A 327 -14.49 -0.57 14.52
CA ARG A 327 -14.18 0.87 14.41
C ARG A 327 -13.66 1.48 15.70
N HIS A 328 -14.00 0.91 16.84
CA HIS A 328 -13.55 1.33 18.16
C HIS A 328 -12.26 0.64 18.61
N LEU A 329 -11.76 -0.35 17.87
CA LEU A 329 -10.58 -1.09 18.26
C LEU A 329 -9.35 -0.18 18.22
N THR A 330 -8.62 -0.20 19.31
CA THR A 330 -7.34 0.48 19.49
C THR A 330 -6.33 -0.51 20.01
N GLU A 331 -5.09 -0.33 19.65
CA GLU A 331 -4.01 -1.12 20.23
C GLU A 331 -3.88 -0.76 21.71
N SER A 332 -3.75 -1.78 22.56
CA SER A 332 -3.33 -1.55 23.93
C SER A 332 -1.98 -0.87 23.87
N THR A 333 -1.89 0.37 24.39
CA THR A 333 -0.60 1.02 24.54
C THR A 333 0.23 0.15 25.46
N GLY A 334 1.10 -0.67 24.87
CA GLY A 334 2.00 -1.56 25.60
C GLY A 334 3.00 -0.77 26.45
N ARG A 335 2.51 -0.15 27.51
CA ARG A 335 3.29 0.14 28.70
C ARG A 335 3.10 -1.02 29.65
N GLY A 336 3.57 -2.20 29.21
CA GLY A 336 3.93 -3.25 30.15
C GLY A 336 5.02 -2.66 31.03
N SER A 337 4.66 -2.41 32.26
CA SER A 337 5.57 -2.15 33.38
C SER A 337 6.82 -3.00 33.27
N LEU A 338 7.97 -2.41 33.06
CA LEU A 338 9.23 -2.90 33.57
C LEU A 338 9.33 -2.52 35.04
#